data_d256cfecd30193d9615aa381a4bc96bc
#
_entry.id   d256cfecd30193d9615aa381a4bc96bc
#
_cell.length_a   1.000
_cell.length_b   1.000
_cell.length_c   1.000
_cell.angle_alpha   90.00
_cell.angle_beta   90.00
_cell.angle_gamma   90.00
#
_symmetry.space_group_name_H-M   'P 1'
#
loop_
_entity.id
_entity.type
_entity.pdbx_description
1 polymer ?
#
loop_
_entity_poly.entity_id
_entity_poly.type
_entity_poly.pdbx_seq_one_letter_code
_entity_poly.pdbx_strand_id
1 'polypeptide(L)'
;MSASDVLNTINEYGVKFVDFRFTDTKGKEQHVSIPAHRLSEDTFTEGQMFDGSSVSGWKGINESDMILMPDASTAVLDPFTDEPTINISCDVVEPSTGEGYERDPRSIANRAEAYLKASGIADTAYFGPENEFFVFDDVKWTTEMGHCSYQIDSEEADWNTGKSYEDGNTGHRPGVKGGYFPVPPIDSLHDMRSAMCLAMEEMGLKVEVHHHEVATAGQCEIGVEFNTLVRKADEVQILKYCIHNVAHSYGKTATFMPKPIVGDNGSGMHVHMSLAKDGNNLFAGDGYGGLSETALFYIGGVIKHAKAINAFANAATNSYKRLVPGFEAPVMLAYSARNRSASVRIPYVSNPKGRRVEIRFPDSTANPYLCFSALLMAGLDGIKNRIHPGEAMDKDLYDLPPEEEAEIPQVAFSLDQALEALDTDREFLKAGGVFTDDVIDGYIALKNEEVQRLRLATNPVEFDMYYSC
;
A
#
# COMPACT_ATOMS: atom_id res chain seq x y z
N MET A 1 0.80 23.96 -3.86
CA MET A 1 0.26 25.14 -3.14
C MET A 1 1.28 25.62 -2.13
N SER A 2 1.34 26.92 -1.87
CA SER A 2 2.05 27.51 -0.72
C SER A 2 1.08 27.67 0.46
N ALA A 3 1.58 28.02 1.65
CA ALA A 3 0.74 28.34 2.80
C ALA A 3 -0.28 29.45 2.48
N SER A 4 0.16 30.49 1.77
CA SER A 4 -0.71 31.57 1.32
C SER A 4 -1.81 31.09 0.35
N ASP A 5 -1.49 30.17 -0.56
CA ASP A 5 -2.50 29.58 -1.47
C ASP A 5 -3.55 28.78 -0.70
N VAL A 6 -3.16 28.04 0.34
CA VAL A 6 -4.10 27.31 1.21
C VAL A 6 -5.06 28.27 1.91
N LEU A 7 -4.55 29.36 2.48
CA LEU A 7 -5.40 30.39 3.13
C LEU A 7 -6.35 31.07 2.15
N ASN A 8 -5.91 31.31 0.91
CA ASN A 8 -6.76 31.84 -0.14
C ASN A 8 -7.87 30.83 -0.51
N THR A 9 -7.54 29.55 -0.66
CA THR A 9 -8.52 28.47 -0.92
C THR A 9 -9.56 28.39 0.19
N ILE A 10 -9.14 28.47 1.46
CA ILE A 10 -10.06 28.48 2.61
C ILE A 10 -11.09 29.61 2.49
N ASN A 11 -10.64 30.82 2.12
CA ASN A 11 -11.53 31.98 1.96
C ASN A 11 -12.45 31.83 0.74
N GLU A 12 -11.92 31.38 -0.40
CA GLU A 12 -12.65 31.24 -1.67
C GLU A 12 -13.78 30.22 -1.56
N TYR A 13 -13.48 29.04 -0.97
CA TYR A 13 -14.47 27.95 -0.84
C TYR A 13 -15.24 27.97 0.48
N GLY A 14 -15.03 28.96 1.34
CA GLY A 14 -15.71 29.05 2.63
C GLY A 14 -15.47 27.88 3.57
N VAL A 15 -14.25 27.35 3.54
CA VAL A 15 -13.83 26.19 4.33
C VAL A 15 -14.03 26.47 5.82
N LYS A 16 -14.59 25.50 6.54
CA LYS A 16 -14.90 25.59 7.97
C LYS A 16 -13.89 24.86 8.85
N PHE A 17 -13.33 23.76 8.35
CA PHE A 17 -12.38 22.93 9.08
C PHE A 17 -11.13 22.62 8.26
N VAL A 18 -10.00 22.52 8.95
CA VAL A 18 -8.74 21.99 8.41
C VAL A 18 -8.50 20.67 9.09
N ASP A 19 -8.28 19.62 8.28
CA ASP A 19 -8.06 18.27 8.74
C ASP A 19 -6.60 17.89 8.48
N PHE A 20 -5.82 17.79 9.53
CA PHE A 20 -4.41 17.36 9.48
C PHE A 20 -4.35 15.84 9.45
N ARG A 21 -3.79 15.29 8.38
CA ARG A 21 -3.66 13.84 8.15
C ARG A 21 -2.23 13.39 8.38
N PHE A 22 -2.06 12.28 9.07
CA PHE A 22 -0.76 11.63 9.26
C PHE A 22 -0.96 10.12 9.32
N THR A 23 0.11 9.36 9.12
CA THR A 23 0.04 7.88 9.08
C THR A 23 0.82 7.31 10.24
N ASP A 24 0.22 6.36 10.97
CA ASP A 24 0.88 5.65 12.04
C ASP A 24 1.85 4.55 11.53
N THR A 25 2.57 3.91 12.42
CA THR A 25 3.54 2.87 12.05
C THR A 25 2.90 1.67 11.33
N LYS A 26 1.64 1.34 11.64
CA LYS A 26 0.91 0.25 10.98
C LYS A 26 0.39 0.62 9.59
N GLY A 27 0.47 1.88 9.20
CA GLY A 27 -0.04 2.36 7.91
C GLY A 27 -1.46 2.90 7.97
N LYS A 28 -2.06 3.00 9.16
CA LYS A 28 -3.39 3.60 9.33
C LYS A 28 -3.28 5.12 9.27
N GLU A 29 -4.13 5.74 8.45
CA GLU A 29 -4.26 7.18 8.42
C GLU A 29 -5.01 7.67 9.66
N GLN A 30 -4.43 8.66 10.32
CA GLN A 30 -4.95 9.33 11.51
C GLN A 30 -5.24 10.79 11.17
N HIS A 31 -6.09 11.46 11.96
CA HIS A 31 -6.37 12.88 11.73
C HIS A 31 -6.66 13.66 13.01
N VAL A 32 -6.44 14.97 12.90
CA VAL A 32 -6.85 15.97 13.89
C VAL A 32 -7.43 17.16 13.14
N SER A 33 -8.64 17.59 13.51
CA SER A 33 -9.32 18.71 12.85
C SER A 33 -9.28 19.95 13.72
N ILE A 34 -9.03 21.11 13.08
CA ILE A 34 -9.17 22.44 13.71
C ILE A 34 -10.16 23.30 12.94
N PRO A 35 -10.84 24.26 13.58
CA PRO A 35 -11.60 25.28 12.87
C PRO A 35 -10.69 26.09 11.92
N ALA A 36 -11.16 26.36 10.70
CA ALA A 36 -10.34 26.99 9.66
C ALA A 36 -9.78 28.38 10.08
N HIS A 37 -10.49 29.11 10.92
CA HIS A 37 -10.03 30.42 11.42
C HIS A 37 -8.83 30.34 12.37
N ARG A 38 -8.45 29.14 12.81
CA ARG A 38 -7.26 28.90 13.63
C ARG A 38 -6.00 28.66 12.78
N LEU A 39 -6.16 28.36 11.49
CA LEU A 39 -5.01 28.19 10.60
C LEU A 39 -4.42 29.53 10.21
N SER A 40 -3.10 29.66 10.32
CA SER A 40 -2.33 30.82 9.88
C SER A 40 -1.08 30.38 9.12
N GLU A 41 -0.36 31.33 8.53
CA GLU A 41 0.95 31.01 7.91
C GLU A 41 1.93 30.41 8.92
N ASP A 42 1.88 30.85 10.19
CA ASP A 42 2.74 30.34 11.24
C ASP A 42 2.49 28.84 11.51
N THR A 43 1.27 28.34 11.28
CA THR A 43 0.96 26.90 11.44
C THR A 43 1.81 26.04 10.50
N PHE A 44 2.21 26.53 9.33
CA PHE A 44 3.06 25.80 8.38
C PHE A 44 4.56 25.83 8.74
N THR A 45 4.95 26.62 9.72
CA THR A 45 6.34 26.72 10.21
C THR A 45 6.50 26.24 11.65
N GLU A 46 5.47 26.41 12.47
CA GLU A 46 5.47 26.00 13.90
C GLU A 46 4.73 24.67 14.13
N GLY A 47 3.81 24.31 13.21
CA GLY A 47 3.01 23.10 13.28
C GLY A 47 1.85 23.15 14.28
N GLN A 48 1.18 22.01 14.45
CA GLN A 48 0.09 21.77 15.38
C GLN A 48 0.52 20.74 16.43
N MET A 49 0.50 21.14 17.70
CA MET A 49 0.78 20.22 18.82
C MET A 49 -0.32 19.15 18.95
N PHE A 50 0.09 17.92 19.26
CA PHE A 50 -0.82 16.82 19.58
C PHE A 50 -0.16 15.81 20.53
N ASP A 51 -0.97 14.92 21.11
CA ASP A 51 -0.51 13.85 21.99
C ASP A 51 -0.14 12.60 21.19
N GLY A 52 1.17 12.39 20.98
CA GLY A 52 1.71 11.22 20.29
C GLY A 52 1.66 9.93 21.12
N SER A 53 1.45 9.99 22.44
CA SER A 53 1.37 8.79 23.30
C SER A 53 0.12 7.95 23.02
N SER A 54 -0.89 8.56 22.41
CA SER A 54 -2.12 7.88 22.01
C SER A 54 -1.96 7.08 20.69
N VAL A 55 -0.83 7.24 20.00
CA VAL A 55 -0.53 6.51 18.76
C VAL A 55 0.25 5.24 19.07
N SER A 56 -0.32 4.10 18.70
CA SER A 56 0.29 2.79 18.99
C SER A 56 1.70 2.66 18.39
N GLY A 57 2.64 2.23 19.22
CA GLY A 57 4.04 2.03 18.83
C GLY A 57 4.91 3.30 18.82
N TRP A 58 4.34 4.45 19.22
CA TRP A 58 5.07 5.72 19.32
C TRP A 58 5.54 5.97 20.75
N LYS A 59 5.63 7.24 21.15
CA LYS A 59 6.17 7.65 22.45
C LYS A 59 5.29 7.25 23.64
N GLY A 60 5.92 7.10 24.79
CA GLY A 60 5.20 6.89 26.04
C GLY A 60 4.61 8.19 26.62
N ILE A 61 3.72 8.04 27.61
CA ILE A 61 2.98 9.15 28.21
C ILE A 61 3.88 10.25 28.84
N ASN A 62 5.10 9.92 29.16
CA ASN A 62 6.10 10.86 29.73
C ASN A 62 6.80 11.72 28.69
N GLU A 63 6.60 11.47 27.40
CA GLU A 63 7.16 12.20 26.26
C GLU A 63 6.08 12.34 25.17
N SER A 64 4.87 12.72 25.56
CA SER A 64 3.70 12.66 24.69
C SER A 64 3.63 13.77 23.63
N ASP A 65 4.22 14.92 23.91
CA ASP A 65 4.08 16.09 23.06
C ASP A 65 4.82 15.90 21.72
N MET A 66 4.09 16.05 20.62
CA MET A 66 4.59 15.97 19.26
C MET A 66 3.96 17.07 18.39
N ILE A 67 4.54 17.33 17.24
CA ILE A 67 4.08 18.36 16.31
C ILE A 67 3.68 17.71 14.97
N LEU A 68 2.46 18.02 14.50
CA LEU A 68 2.06 17.81 13.12
C LEU A 68 2.54 19.00 12.29
N MET A 69 3.42 18.77 11.34
CA MET A 69 3.94 19.79 10.43
C MET A 69 3.24 19.69 9.08
N PRO A 70 2.30 20.59 8.76
CA PRO A 70 1.50 20.48 7.54
C PRO A 70 2.34 20.75 6.29
N ASP A 71 2.16 19.92 5.27
CA ASP A 71 2.72 20.13 3.94
C ASP A 71 1.67 20.82 3.05
N ALA A 72 1.81 22.14 2.87
CA ALA A 72 0.87 22.93 2.08
C ALA A 72 0.68 22.43 0.65
N SER A 73 1.68 21.75 0.08
CA SER A 73 1.60 21.20 -1.29
C SER A 73 0.59 20.06 -1.43
N THR A 74 0.19 19.45 -0.32
CA THR A 74 -0.76 18.33 -0.26
C THR A 74 -2.19 18.75 -0.03
N ALA A 75 -2.44 20.05 0.24
CA ALA A 75 -3.76 20.54 0.59
C ALA A 75 -4.80 20.27 -0.50
N VAL A 76 -5.94 19.68 -0.12
CA VAL A 76 -7.02 19.31 -1.02
C VAL A 76 -8.37 19.40 -0.30
N LEU A 77 -9.41 19.85 -1.01
CA LEU A 77 -10.78 19.89 -0.49
C LEU A 77 -11.30 18.44 -0.33
N ASP A 78 -12.00 18.21 0.77
CA ASP A 78 -12.62 16.91 1.08
C ASP A 78 -14.03 16.83 0.47
N PRO A 79 -14.32 15.90 -0.45
CA PRO A 79 -15.63 15.76 -1.06
C PRO A 79 -16.65 15.01 -0.20
N PHE A 80 -16.27 14.46 0.95
CA PHE A 80 -17.09 13.55 1.75
C PHE A 80 -17.64 14.16 3.04
N THR A 81 -17.20 15.37 3.42
CA THR A 81 -17.64 16.02 4.65
C THR A 81 -18.84 16.94 4.40
N ASP A 82 -19.78 16.98 5.35
CA ASP A 82 -20.96 17.86 5.25
C ASP A 82 -20.56 19.35 5.27
N GLU A 83 -19.62 19.70 6.15
CA GLU A 83 -19.07 21.05 6.21
C GLU A 83 -17.79 21.15 5.38
N PRO A 84 -17.60 22.20 4.56
CA PRO A 84 -16.41 22.36 3.74
C PRO A 84 -15.12 22.23 4.54
N THR A 85 -14.32 21.22 4.22
CA THR A 85 -13.09 20.85 4.91
C THR A 85 -11.93 20.74 3.91
N ILE A 86 -10.75 21.14 4.33
CA ILE A 86 -9.50 20.95 3.57
C ILE A 86 -8.60 19.96 4.31
N ASN A 87 -8.14 18.93 3.63
CA ASN A 87 -7.21 17.93 4.15
C ASN A 87 -5.79 18.33 3.80
N ILE A 88 -4.86 18.19 4.77
CA ILE A 88 -3.45 18.49 4.59
C ILE A 88 -2.63 17.35 5.22
N SER A 89 -1.77 16.71 4.43
CA SER A 89 -0.84 15.70 4.94
C SER A 89 0.27 16.34 5.77
N CYS A 90 0.63 15.70 6.87
CA CYS A 90 1.62 16.21 7.80
C CYS A 90 2.78 15.25 7.98
N ASP A 91 3.97 15.79 8.13
CA ASP A 91 5.07 15.10 8.82
C ASP A 91 4.89 15.23 10.33
N VAL A 92 5.43 14.27 11.08
CA VAL A 92 5.47 14.36 12.55
C VAL A 92 6.87 14.78 12.97
N VAL A 93 6.94 15.82 13.79
CA VAL A 93 8.20 16.48 14.19
C VAL A 93 8.38 16.37 15.70
N GLU A 94 9.63 16.14 16.11
CA GLU A 94 10.08 16.11 17.50
C GLU A 94 10.22 17.54 18.04
N PRO A 95 9.45 17.94 19.06
CA PRO A 95 9.49 19.32 19.58
C PRO A 95 10.86 19.75 20.09
N SER A 96 11.62 18.81 20.66
CA SER A 96 12.91 19.09 21.29
C SER A 96 14.03 19.40 20.27
N THR A 97 13.93 18.88 19.04
CA THR A 97 14.96 19.01 18.01
C THR A 97 14.46 19.80 16.81
N GLY A 98 13.15 19.87 16.57
CA GLY A 98 12.55 20.40 15.35
C GLY A 98 12.77 19.52 14.12
N GLU A 99 13.30 18.31 14.29
CA GLU A 99 13.51 17.34 13.22
C GLU A 99 12.36 16.34 13.11
N GLY A 100 12.24 15.67 11.95
CA GLY A 100 11.25 14.63 11.73
C GLY A 100 11.37 13.52 12.77
N TYR A 101 10.21 13.14 13.39
CA TYR A 101 10.17 12.06 14.35
C TYR A 101 10.67 10.75 13.72
N GLU A 102 11.56 10.07 14.40
CA GLU A 102 12.29 8.92 13.87
C GLU A 102 11.36 7.80 13.36
N ARG A 103 10.24 7.56 14.06
CA ARG A 103 9.24 6.54 13.71
C ARG A 103 8.10 7.06 12.81
N ASP A 104 8.13 8.33 12.40
CA ASP A 104 7.15 8.84 11.45
C ASP A 104 7.38 8.23 10.06
N PRO A 105 6.42 7.46 9.51
CA PRO A 105 6.60 6.82 8.21
C PRO A 105 6.86 7.80 7.07
N ARG A 106 6.18 8.95 7.06
CA ARG A 106 6.38 9.96 6.02
C ARG A 106 7.77 10.59 6.09
N SER A 107 8.30 10.81 7.30
CA SER A 107 9.68 11.28 7.50
C SER A 107 10.70 10.22 7.05
N ILE A 108 10.44 8.94 7.26
CA ILE A 108 11.30 7.85 6.73
C ILE A 108 11.33 7.89 5.20
N ALA A 109 10.19 8.06 4.55
CA ALA A 109 10.10 8.18 3.09
C ALA A 109 10.84 9.43 2.57
N ASN A 110 10.74 10.56 3.27
CA ASN A 110 11.53 11.77 2.97
C ASN A 110 13.04 11.51 3.06
N ARG A 111 13.49 10.77 4.09
CA ARG A 111 14.90 10.37 4.23
C ARG A 111 15.34 9.44 3.10
N ALA A 112 14.47 8.53 2.64
CA ALA A 112 14.78 7.63 1.52
C ALA A 112 14.98 8.41 0.21
N GLU A 113 14.13 9.38 -0.10
CA GLU A 113 14.32 10.27 -1.27
C GLU A 113 15.60 11.12 -1.16
N ALA A 114 15.89 11.63 0.03
CA ALA A 114 17.12 12.38 0.27
C ALA A 114 18.38 11.50 0.09
N TYR A 115 18.34 10.26 0.60
CA TYR A 115 19.42 9.30 0.42
C TYR A 115 19.63 8.92 -1.04
N LEU A 116 18.55 8.71 -1.81
CA LEU A 116 18.65 8.44 -3.24
C LEU A 116 19.45 9.54 -3.95
N LYS A 117 19.12 10.80 -3.72
CA LYS A 117 19.82 11.95 -4.31
C LYS A 117 21.28 12.02 -3.84
N ALA A 118 21.52 11.83 -2.54
CA ALA A 118 22.87 11.88 -1.96
C ALA A 118 23.76 10.73 -2.46
N SER A 119 23.19 9.57 -2.81
CA SER A 119 23.92 8.42 -3.36
C SER A 119 24.54 8.70 -4.72
N GLY A 120 24.02 9.67 -5.46
CA GLY A 120 24.43 9.99 -6.84
C GLY A 120 24.00 8.95 -7.88
N ILE A 121 23.31 7.88 -7.48
CA ILE A 121 22.79 6.84 -8.40
C ILE A 121 21.68 7.40 -9.26
N ALA A 122 20.68 8.03 -8.62
CA ALA A 122 19.55 8.65 -9.26
C ALA A 122 19.10 9.89 -8.46
N ASP A 123 18.24 10.71 -9.03
CA ASP A 123 17.61 11.84 -8.35
C ASP A 123 16.12 11.62 -8.06
N THR A 124 15.48 10.70 -8.79
CA THR A 124 14.05 10.43 -8.70
C THR A 124 13.77 8.93 -8.76
N ALA A 125 12.92 8.47 -7.87
CA ALA A 125 12.32 7.13 -7.91
C ALA A 125 10.81 7.27 -8.13
N TYR A 126 10.28 6.53 -9.10
CA TYR A 126 8.85 6.48 -9.42
C TYR A 126 8.23 5.19 -8.92
N PHE A 127 7.01 5.32 -8.41
CA PHE A 127 6.20 4.23 -7.90
C PHE A 127 4.80 4.28 -8.51
N GLY A 128 4.32 3.13 -8.98
CA GLY A 128 2.97 2.95 -9.51
C GLY A 128 2.34 1.70 -8.88
N PRO A 129 1.72 1.81 -7.72
CA PRO A 129 1.02 0.69 -7.09
C PRO A 129 -0.33 0.43 -7.76
N GLU A 130 -0.70 -0.85 -7.87
CA GLU A 130 -1.99 -1.35 -8.35
C GLU A 130 -2.74 -1.94 -7.14
N ASN A 131 -3.52 -1.12 -6.45
CA ASN A 131 -4.25 -1.53 -5.27
C ASN A 131 -5.55 -2.25 -5.65
N GLU A 132 -5.62 -3.54 -5.36
CA GLU A 132 -6.85 -4.34 -5.44
C GLU A 132 -7.61 -4.27 -4.11
N PHE A 133 -8.93 -4.42 -4.18
CA PHE A 133 -9.80 -4.39 -3.00
C PHE A 133 -11.09 -5.17 -3.26
N PHE A 134 -11.79 -5.53 -2.16
CA PHE A 134 -13.13 -6.11 -2.23
C PHE A 134 -14.18 -5.11 -1.79
N VAL A 135 -15.36 -5.19 -2.39
CA VAL A 135 -16.58 -4.49 -1.95
C VAL A 135 -17.64 -5.53 -1.63
N PHE A 136 -18.18 -5.47 -0.40
CA PHE A 136 -19.21 -6.38 0.08
C PHE A 136 -20.50 -5.63 0.45
N ASP A 137 -21.62 -6.34 0.48
CA ASP A 137 -22.90 -5.80 0.91
C ASP A 137 -23.06 -5.77 2.42
N ASP A 138 -22.54 -6.79 3.12
CA ASP A 138 -22.59 -6.88 4.58
C ASP A 138 -21.45 -7.77 5.08
N VAL A 139 -20.81 -7.38 6.20
CA VAL A 139 -19.77 -8.16 6.85
C VAL A 139 -19.97 -8.16 8.36
N LYS A 140 -20.00 -9.35 8.95
CA LYS A 140 -20.13 -9.55 10.40
C LYS A 140 -19.11 -10.56 10.87
N TRP A 141 -18.57 -10.34 12.06
CA TRP A 141 -17.71 -11.31 12.74
C TRP A 141 -17.88 -11.26 14.24
N THR A 142 -17.51 -12.33 14.91
CA THR A 142 -17.38 -12.39 16.38
C THR A 142 -16.21 -13.30 16.75
N THR A 143 -15.53 -12.94 17.83
CA THR A 143 -14.34 -13.62 18.36
C THR A 143 -14.48 -13.92 19.87
N GLU A 144 -15.71 -14.14 20.32
CA GLU A 144 -15.99 -14.45 21.74
C GLU A 144 -15.55 -15.86 22.10
N MET A 145 -15.30 -16.11 23.39
CA MET A 145 -14.85 -17.42 23.90
C MET A 145 -15.80 -18.58 23.55
N GLY A 146 -17.09 -18.33 23.57
CA GLY A 146 -18.13 -19.36 23.31
C GLY A 146 -18.67 -19.35 21.90
N HIS A 147 -18.28 -18.35 21.07
CA HIS A 147 -18.78 -18.20 19.70
C HIS A 147 -17.75 -17.50 18.83
N CYS A 148 -17.43 -18.12 17.72
CA CYS A 148 -16.47 -17.57 16.76
C CYS A 148 -17.00 -17.78 15.35
N SER A 149 -17.27 -16.71 14.62
CA SER A 149 -17.81 -16.77 13.26
C SER A 149 -17.51 -15.51 12.47
N TYR A 150 -17.56 -15.63 11.15
CA TYR A 150 -17.67 -14.49 10.24
C TYR A 150 -18.71 -14.80 9.16
N GLN A 151 -19.29 -13.76 8.62
CA GLN A 151 -20.22 -13.83 7.51
C GLN A 151 -19.98 -12.66 6.57
N ILE A 152 -19.85 -12.95 5.28
CA ILE A 152 -19.75 -11.99 4.20
C ILE A 152 -20.93 -12.19 3.27
N ASP A 153 -21.57 -11.10 2.87
CA ASP A 153 -22.64 -11.12 1.88
C ASP A 153 -22.26 -10.26 0.68
N SER A 154 -22.58 -10.75 -0.50
CA SER A 154 -22.40 -10.03 -1.77
C SER A 154 -23.43 -10.50 -2.78
N GLU A 155 -24.07 -9.59 -3.49
CA GLU A 155 -25.02 -9.92 -4.55
C GLU A 155 -24.38 -10.68 -5.72
N GLU A 156 -23.06 -10.56 -5.90
CA GLU A 156 -22.31 -11.28 -6.93
C GLU A 156 -21.92 -12.70 -6.53
N ALA A 157 -22.02 -13.06 -5.25
CA ALA A 157 -21.50 -14.33 -4.75
C ALA A 157 -22.45 -15.50 -4.96
N ASP A 158 -21.91 -16.64 -5.39
CA ASP A 158 -22.70 -17.87 -5.60
C ASP A 158 -23.41 -18.37 -4.34
N TRP A 159 -22.79 -18.19 -3.15
CA TRP A 159 -23.38 -18.59 -1.87
C TRP A 159 -24.56 -17.73 -1.42
N ASN A 160 -24.87 -16.67 -2.15
CA ASN A 160 -25.88 -15.68 -1.78
C ASN A 160 -27.20 -15.84 -2.52
N THR A 161 -27.51 -17.03 -3.02
CA THR A 161 -28.70 -17.31 -3.83
C THR A 161 -30.02 -17.21 -3.05
N GLY A 162 -29.98 -17.30 -1.72
CA GLY A 162 -31.17 -17.24 -0.85
C GLY A 162 -31.50 -15.87 -0.28
N LYS A 163 -30.71 -14.82 -0.60
CA LYS A 163 -30.93 -13.47 -0.09
C LYS A 163 -31.66 -12.57 -1.07
N SER A 164 -32.38 -11.59 -0.52
CA SER A 164 -32.96 -10.47 -1.26
C SER A 164 -32.26 -9.18 -0.87
N TYR A 165 -31.98 -8.35 -1.85
CA TYR A 165 -31.45 -7.01 -1.71
C TYR A 165 -32.52 -5.98 -2.05
N GLU A 166 -32.31 -4.69 -1.76
CA GLU A 166 -33.26 -3.62 -2.04
C GLU A 166 -33.72 -3.65 -3.50
N ASP A 167 -32.80 -3.80 -4.43
CA ASP A 167 -33.07 -3.91 -5.87
C ASP A 167 -33.32 -5.36 -6.36
N GLY A 168 -33.42 -6.31 -5.45
CA GLY A 168 -33.62 -7.72 -5.74
C GLY A 168 -32.35 -8.48 -6.08
N ASN A 169 -32.45 -9.80 -6.08
CA ASN A 169 -31.36 -10.69 -6.46
C ASN A 169 -31.49 -11.06 -7.94
N THR A 170 -30.67 -10.45 -8.79
CA THR A 170 -30.79 -10.52 -10.25
C THR A 170 -30.28 -11.82 -10.88
N GLY A 171 -29.57 -12.64 -10.10
CA GLY A 171 -29.02 -13.93 -10.58
C GLY A 171 -27.73 -13.82 -11.39
N HIS A 172 -27.18 -12.62 -11.61
CA HIS A 172 -25.88 -12.44 -12.27
C HIS A 172 -24.75 -12.81 -11.31
N ARG A 173 -23.92 -13.76 -11.71
CA ARG A 173 -22.81 -14.30 -10.92
C ARG A 173 -21.57 -14.44 -11.80
N PRO A 174 -20.44 -13.77 -11.47
CA PRO A 174 -19.20 -14.00 -12.18
C PRO A 174 -18.66 -15.41 -12.03
N GLY A 175 -18.93 -16.06 -10.88
CA GLY A 175 -18.37 -17.35 -10.51
C GLY A 175 -16.94 -17.23 -9.95
N VAL A 176 -16.49 -18.28 -9.25
CA VAL A 176 -15.14 -18.35 -8.69
C VAL A 176 -14.11 -18.20 -9.79
N LYS A 177 -13.15 -17.26 -9.63
CA LYS A 177 -12.14 -16.86 -10.62
C LYS A 177 -12.72 -16.37 -11.96
N GLY A 178 -13.98 -16.00 -12.01
CA GLY A 178 -14.68 -15.57 -13.23
C GLY A 178 -14.91 -14.06 -13.34
N GLY A 179 -14.39 -13.26 -12.40
CA GLY A 179 -14.69 -11.83 -12.28
C GLY A 179 -13.86 -10.91 -13.17
N TYR A 180 -12.89 -11.42 -13.95
CA TYR A 180 -12.02 -10.56 -14.73
C TYR A 180 -12.71 -10.04 -16.00
N PHE A 181 -12.98 -8.73 -16.01
CA PHE A 181 -13.52 -7.96 -17.14
C PHE A 181 -14.95 -8.33 -17.62
N PRO A 182 -15.89 -8.81 -16.79
CA PRO A 182 -17.25 -8.94 -17.27
C PRO A 182 -17.87 -7.56 -17.53
N VAL A 183 -18.78 -7.49 -18.48
CA VAL A 183 -19.54 -6.25 -18.68
C VAL A 183 -20.74 -6.19 -17.71
N PRO A 184 -21.26 -5.01 -17.37
CA PRO A 184 -22.53 -4.88 -16.67
C PRO A 184 -23.67 -5.63 -17.40
N PRO A 185 -24.64 -6.24 -16.72
CA PRO A 185 -24.87 -6.17 -15.28
C PRO A 185 -24.12 -7.22 -14.43
N ILE A 186 -23.33 -8.12 -15.02
CA ILE A 186 -22.51 -9.08 -14.25
C ILE A 186 -21.51 -8.29 -13.39
N ASP A 187 -20.83 -7.30 -13.96
CA ASP A 187 -20.09 -6.31 -13.19
C ASP A 187 -21.08 -5.32 -12.52
N SER A 188 -21.54 -5.67 -11.33
CA SER A 188 -22.52 -4.87 -10.58
C SER A 188 -21.92 -3.61 -9.95
N LEU A 189 -20.59 -3.46 -9.95
CA LEU A 189 -19.87 -2.40 -9.26
C LEU A 189 -19.30 -1.31 -10.20
N HIS A 190 -19.62 -1.37 -11.48
CA HIS A 190 -19.07 -0.44 -12.48
C HIS A 190 -19.32 1.04 -12.12
N ASP A 191 -20.57 1.40 -11.80
CA ASP A 191 -20.93 2.79 -11.49
C ASP A 191 -20.31 3.26 -10.17
N MET A 192 -20.22 2.37 -9.17
CA MET A 192 -19.55 2.67 -7.92
C MET A 192 -18.04 2.94 -8.12
N ARG A 193 -17.34 2.10 -8.90
CA ARG A 193 -15.94 2.37 -9.24
C ARG A 193 -15.79 3.67 -10.02
N SER A 194 -16.71 3.98 -10.93
CA SER A 194 -16.72 5.28 -11.64
C SER A 194 -16.83 6.45 -10.66
N ALA A 195 -17.71 6.34 -9.65
CA ALA A 195 -17.84 7.37 -8.60
C ALA A 195 -16.55 7.45 -7.74
N MET A 196 -15.91 6.33 -7.43
CA MET A 196 -14.61 6.32 -6.75
C MET A 196 -13.53 7.06 -7.56
N CYS A 197 -13.47 6.82 -8.87
CA CYS A 197 -12.52 7.48 -9.76
C CYS A 197 -12.72 8.99 -9.78
N LEU A 198 -13.97 9.46 -9.91
CA LEU A 198 -14.29 10.89 -9.91
C LEU A 198 -13.92 11.56 -8.57
N ALA A 199 -14.18 10.91 -7.45
CA ALA A 199 -13.77 11.41 -6.13
C ALA A 199 -12.23 11.48 -6.00
N MET A 200 -11.50 10.48 -6.53
CA MET A 200 -10.03 10.49 -6.56
C MET A 200 -9.50 11.64 -7.40
N GLU A 201 -10.06 11.89 -8.58
CA GLU A 201 -9.67 13.02 -9.45
C GLU A 201 -9.96 14.37 -8.78
N GLU A 202 -11.08 14.50 -8.08
CA GLU A 202 -11.40 15.70 -7.30
C GLU A 202 -10.38 15.93 -6.17
N MET A 203 -9.87 14.85 -5.56
CA MET A 203 -8.79 14.89 -4.57
C MET A 203 -7.37 14.93 -5.17
N GLY A 204 -7.24 15.13 -6.48
CA GLY A 204 -5.98 15.40 -7.15
C GLY A 204 -5.20 14.17 -7.64
N LEU A 205 -5.77 12.96 -7.55
CA LEU A 205 -5.20 11.78 -8.18
C LEU A 205 -5.50 11.79 -9.69
N LYS A 206 -4.63 11.16 -10.47
CA LYS A 206 -4.87 10.94 -11.90
C LYS A 206 -5.22 9.48 -12.14
N VAL A 207 -6.49 9.23 -12.40
CA VAL A 207 -6.99 7.87 -12.65
C VAL A 207 -6.68 7.46 -14.10
N GLU A 208 -6.23 6.23 -14.29
CA GLU A 208 -5.92 5.66 -15.61
C GLU A 208 -6.96 4.63 -16.05
N VAL A 209 -7.40 3.75 -15.13
CA VAL A 209 -8.27 2.61 -15.46
C VAL A 209 -9.01 2.13 -14.22
N HIS A 210 -10.19 1.55 -14.41
CA HIS A 210 -10.85 0.73 -13.40
C HIS A 210 -11.52 -0.49 -14.02
N HIS A 211 -11.57 -1.57 -13.29
CA HIS A 211 -12.21 -2.80 -13.73
C HIS A 211 -12.59 -3.72 -12.56
N HIS A 212 -13.44 -4.71 -12.84
CA HIS A 212 -13.66 -5.83 -11.95
C HIS A 212 -12.46 -6.78 -12.01
N GLU A 213 -12.02 -7.28 -10.88
CA GLU A 213 -10.91 -8.20 -10.76
C GLU A 213 -11.35 -9.68 -10.76
N VAL A 214 -10.39 -10.61 -10.71
CA VAL A 214 -10.59 -12.04 -10.93
C VAL A 214 -11.52 -12.69 -9.92
N ALA A 215 -11.47 -12.31 -8.64
CA ALA A 215 -12.29 -12.92 -7.61
C ALA A 215 -13.76 -12.50 -7.75
N THR A 216 -14.66 -13.47 -7.49
CA THR A 216 -16.08 -13.19 -7.30
C THR A 216 -16.32 -12.35 -6.04
N ALA A 217 -17.58 -11.98 -5.76
CA ALA A 217 -17.94 -11.21 -4.58
C ALA A 217 -17.30 -9.80 -4.51
N GLY A 218 -17.17 -9.15 -5.67
CA GLY A 218 -16.91 -7.73 -5.73
C GLY A 218 -15.44 -7.31 -5.64
N GLN A 219 -14.51 -8.10 -6.16
CA GLN A 219 -13.12 -7.66 -6.26
C GLN A 219 -12.95 -6.62 -7.37
N CYS A 220 -12.24 -5.54 -7.04
CA CYS A 220 -12.04 -4.36 -7.87
C CYS A 220 -10.58 -3.96 -7.93
N GLU A 221 -10.21 -3.26 -9.01
CA GLU A 221 -8.94 -2.54 -9.13
C GLU A 221 -9.18 -1.17 -9.75
N ILE A 222 -8.47 -0.16 -9.25
CA ILE A 222 -8.40 1.18 -9.83
C ILE A 222 -6.94 1.55 -10.00
N GLY A 223 -6.51 1.70 -11.24
CA GLY A 223 -5.16 2.15 -11.61
C GLY A 223 -5.06 3.66 -11.60
N VAL A 224 -4.00 4.18 -11.01
CA VAL A 224 -3.65 5.60 -10.96
C VAL A 224 -2.25 5.85 -11.49
N GLU A 225 -2.03 7.02 -12.11
CA GLU A 225 -0.73 7.41 -12.65
C GLU A 225 0.37 7.33 -11.58
N PHE A 226 1.56 6.88 -11.96
CA PHE A 226 2.72 6.80 -11.07
C PHE A 226 3.17 8.19 -10.56
N ASN A 227 3.87 8.22 -9.43
CA ASN A 227 4.45 9.43 -8.87
C ASN A 227 5.74 9.12 -8.09
N THR A 228 6.38 10.15 -7.52
CA THR A 228 7.55 9.98 -6.65
C THR A 228 7.17 9.31 -5.33
N LEU A 229 8.13 8.80 -4.59
CA LEU A 229 7.93 7.94 -3.43
C LEU A 229 6.97 8.54 -2.39
N VAL A 230 7.30 9.70 -1.84
CA VAL A 230 6.48 10.33 -0.77
C VAL A 230 5.11 10.70 -1.32
N ARG A 231 5.08 11.30 -2.51
CA ARG A 231 3.84 11.72 -3.14
C ARG A 231 2.92 10.56 -3.45
N LYS A 232 3.47 9.45 -3.96
CA LYS A 232 2.68 8.25 -4.24
C LYS A 232 2.18 7.58 -2.96
N ALA A 233 2.94 7.58 -1.89
CA ALA A 233 2.48 7.09 -0.60
C ALA A 233 1.32 7.93 -0.03
N ASP A 234 1.40 9.26 -0.14
CA ASP A 234 0.28 10.16 0.17
C ASP A 234 -0.96 9.81 -0.67
N GLU A 235 -0.77 9.61 -1.97
CA GLU A 235 -1.86 9.27 -2.92
C GLU A 235 -2.50 7.90 -2.63
N VAL A 236 -1.75 6.91 -2.14
CA VAL A 236 -2.32 5.61 -1.70
C VAL A 236 -3.29 5.82 -0.53
N GLN A 237 -2.96 6.69 0.42
CA GLN A 237 -3.86 7.00 1.53
C GLN A 237 -5.14 7.70 1.04
N ILE A 238 -5.02 8.63 0.11
CA ILE A 238 -6.19 9.29 -0.53
C ILE A 238 -7.04 8.25 -1.30
N LEU A 239 -6.42 7.36 -2.06
CA LEU A 239 -7.11 6.28 -2.78
C LEU A 239 -7.95 5.43 -1.83
N LYS A 240 -7.35 4.95 -0.74
CA LYS A 240 -8.06 4.16 0.28
C LYS A 240 -9.22 4.95 0.89
N TYR A 241 -8.98 6.21 1.24
CA TYR A 241 -10.00 7.11 1.79
C TYR A 241 -11.20 7.27 0.84
N CYS A 242 -10.96 7.53 -0.45
CA CYS A 242 -12.02 7.65 -1.46
C CYS A 242 -12.80 6.34 -1.61
N ILE A 243 -12.13 5.21 -1.69
CA ILE A 243 -12.76 3.88 -1.84
C ILE A 243 -13.68 3.58 -0.66
N HIS A 244 -13.20 3.75 0.56
CA HIS A 244 -14.00 3.49 1.76
C HIS A 244 -15.24 4.40 1.83
N ASN A 245 -15.07 5.70 1.58
CA ASN A 245 -16.17 6.66 1.70
C ASN A 245 -17.21 6.52 0.58
N VAL A 246 -16.79 6.28 -0.66
CA VAL A 246 -17.74 6.03 -1.75
C VAL A 246 -18.49 4.72 -1.53
N ALA A 247 -17.83 3.63 -1.15
CA ALA A 247 -18.51 2.38 -0.82
C ALA A 247 -19.56 2.58 0.27
N HIS A 248 -19.22 3.32 1.33
CA HIS A 248 -20.13 3.66 2.41
C HIS A 248 -21.34 4.45 1.92
N SER A 249 -21.16 5.42 1.03
CA SER A 249 -22.25 6.23 0.45
C SER A 249 -23.22 5.40 -0.40
N TYR A 250 -22.77 4.27 -0.95
CA TYR A 250 -23.60 3.30 -1.68
C TYR A 250 -24.22 2.23 -0.76
N GLY A 251 -24.07 2.34 0.56
CA GLY A 251 -24.56 1.34 1.51
C GLY A 251 -23.79 0.01 1.47
N LYS A 252 -22.57 0.04 0.94
CA LYS A 252 -21.67 -1.12 0.85
C LYS A 252 -20.42 -0.88 1.71
N THR A 253 -19.55 -1.87 1.78
CA THR A 253 -18.32 -1.81 2.56
C THR A 253 -17.14 -2.32 1.76
N ALA A 254 -16.04 -1.57 1.77
CA ALA A 254 -14.81 -1.95 1.06
C ALA A 254 -13.75 -2.44 2.04
N THR A 255 -12.88 -3.36 1.59
CA THR A 255 -11.73 -3.81 2.36
C THR A 255 -10.51 -4.04 1.47
N PHE A 256 -9.34 -3.67 1.97
CA PHE A 256 -8.04 -3.98 1.38
C PHE A 256 -7.41 -5.24 1.99
N MET A 257 -8.15 -5.97 2.79
CA MET A 257 -7.71 -7.24 3.36
C MET A 257 -7.25 -8.19 2.24
N PRO A 258 -6.02 -8.75 2.28
CA PRO A 258 -5.45 -9.50 1.16
C PRO A 258 -6.20 -10.79 0.81
N LYS A 259 -6.78 -11.46 1.82
CA LYS A 259 -7.48 -12.74 1.63
C LYS A 259 -8.71 -12.84 2.54
N PRO A 260 -9.78 -12.09 2.23
CA PRO A 260 -11.00 -12.16 3.03
C PRO A 260 -11.85 -13.42 2.72
N ILE A 261 -11.67 -14.00 1.54
CA ILE A 261 -12.47 -15.14 1.07
C ILE A 261 -11.57 -16.34 0.80
N VAL A 262 -11.93 -17.50 1.36
CA VAL A 262 -11.27 -18.77 1.09
C VAL A 262 -11.72 -19.33 -0.26
N GLY A 263 -10.79 -19.92 -1.02
CA GLY A 263 -11.11 -20.63 -2.28
C GLY A 263 -11.20 -19.75 -3.52
N ASP A 264 -10.96 -18.44 -3.41
CA ASP A 264 -10.88 -17.53 -4.55
C ASP A 264 -9.59 -16.69 -4.50
N ASN A 265 -9.35 -15.83 -5.48
CA ASN A 265 -8.16 -14.99 -5.51
C ASN A 265 -8.16 -13.97 -4.35
N GLY A 266 -6.97 -13.58 -3.91
CA GLY A 266 -6.76 -12.49 -2.97
C GLY A 266 -6.43 -11.17 -3.67
N SER A 267 -6.34 -10.09 -2.88
CA SER A 267 -5.98 -8.74 -3.36
C SER A 267 -4.51 -8.45 -3.15
N GLY A 268 -3.85 -8.01 -4.21
CA GLY A 268 -2.47 -7.54 -4.23
C GLY A 268 -2.34 -6.02 -4.25
N MET A 269 -1.11 -5.58 -4.17
CA MET A 269 -0.68 -4.24 -4.53
C MET A 269 0.63 -4.39 -5.31
N HIS A 270 0.54 -4.70 -6.58
CA HIS A 270 1.73 -4.79 -7.43
C HIS A 270 2.35 -3.40 -7.54
N VAL A 271 3.66 -3.29 -7.33
CA VAL A 271 4.35 -2.00 -7.34
C VAL A 271 5.25 -1.89 -8.55
N HIS A 272 4.87 -1.04 -9.49
CA HIS A 272 5.72 -0.65 -10.62
C HIS A 272 6.76 0.35 -10.15
N MET A 273 8.02 0.16 -10.56
CA MET A 273 9.13 1.00 -10.14
C MET A 273 10.09 1.31 -11.26
N SER A 274 10.62 2.53 -11.25
CA SER A 274 11.75 2.95 -12.07
C SER A 274 12.58 4.03 -11.37
N LEU A 275 13.82 4.20 -11.79
CA LEU A 275 14.70 5.28 -11.35
C LEU A 275 15.02 6.21 -12.52
N ALA A 276 15.14 7.50 -12.23
CA ALA A 276 15.54 8.50 -13.20
C ALA A 276 16.68 9.38 -12.66
N LYS A 277 17.50 9.89 -13.57
CA LYS A 277 18.53 10.90 -13.30
C LYS A 277 18.53 11.92 -14.44
N ASP A 278 18.46 13.19 -14.08
CA ASP A 278 18.40 14.31 -15.04
C ASP A 278 17.30 14.10 -16.10
N GLY A 279 16.12 13.53 -15.68
CA GLY A 279 15.00 13.23 -16.54
C GLY A 279 15.14 11.97 -17.42
N ASN A 280 16.26 11.25 -17.32
CA ASN A 280 16.50 10.03 -18.08
C ASN A 280 16.16 8.78 -17.28
N ASN A 281 15.41 7.84 -17.87
CA ASN A 281 15.08 6.57 -17.26
C ASN A 281 16.32 5.67 -17.19
N LEU A 282 16.78 5.35 -15.99
CA LEU A 282 17.95 4.50 -15.77
C LEU A 282 17.67 3.01 -15.97
N PHE A 283 16.40 2.62 -16.07
CA PHE A 283 16.03 1.21 -16.26
C PHE A 283 15.96 0.78 -17.72
N ALA A 284 15.94 1.75 -18.65
CA ALA A 284 15.97 1.46 -20.10
C ALA A 284 17.37 1.04 -20.55
N GLY A 285 17.44 -0.03 -21.36
CA GLY A 285 18.70 -0.54 -21.90
C GLY A 285 18.44 -1.58 -23.00
N ASP A 286 19.51 -2.26 -23.40
CA ASP A 286 19.51 -3.24 -24.48
C ASP A 286 19.56 -4.70 -23.96
N GLY A 287 19.50 -4.90 -22.65
CA GLY A 287 19.55 -6.22 -22.03
C GLY A 287 18.20 -6.93 -22.07
N TYR A 288 18.10 -8.01 -21.30
CA TYR A 288 16.89 -8.81 -21.15
C TYR A 288 15.66 -7.93 -20.81
N GLY A 289 14.56 -8.15 -21.52
CA GLY A 289 13.33 -7.37 -21.35
C GLY A 289 13.46 -5.88 -21.69
N GLY A 290 14.56 -5.46 -22.37
CA GLY A 290 14.85 -4.06 -22.66
C GLY A 290 15.33 -3.28 -21.43
N LEU A 291 15.86 -3.98 -20.42
CA LEU A 291 16.39 -3.38 -19.20
C LEU A 291 17.90 -3.07 -19.31
N SER A 292 18.32 -2.07 -18.56
CA SER A 292 19.73 -1.78 -18.29
C SER A 292 20.31 -2.74 -17.26
N GLU A 293 21.64 -2.78 -17.16
CA GLU A 293 22.35 -3.49 -16.09
C GLU A 293 21.97 -2.93 -14.71
N THR A 294 21.77 -1.62 -14.59
CA THR A 294 21.28 -0.96 -13.38
C THR A 294 19.94 -1.53 -12.91
N ALA A 295 18.99 -1.71 -13.83
CA ALA A 295 17.69 -2.32 -13.50
C ALA A 295 17.84 -3.78 -13.03
N LEU A 296 18.73 -4.56 -13.63
CA LEU A 296 19.02 -5.94 -13.22
C LEU A 296 19.59 -5.97 -11.79
N PHE A 297 20.53 -5.11 -11.47
CA PHE A 297 21.05 -5.00 -10.09
C PHE A 297 19.99 -4.55 -9.09
N TYR A 298 19.09 -3.66 -9.50
CA TYR A 298 17.94 -3.28 -8.69
C TYR A 298 17.08 -4.51 -8.35
N ILE A 299 16.72 -5.30 -9.35
CA ILE A 299 16.01 -6.58 -9.17
C ILE A 299 16.79 -7.52 -8.24
N GLY A 300 18.10 -7.63 -8.43
CA GLY A 300 18.97 -8.46 -7.60
C GLY A 300 18.91 -8.07 -6.12
N GLY A 301 18.91 -6.78 -5.83
CA GLY A 301 18.75 -6.26 -4.46
C GLY A 301 17.38 -6.59 -3.87
N VAL A 302 16.31 -6.39 -4.63
CA VAL A 302 14.95 -6.70 -4.19
C VAL A 302 14.79 -8.19 -3.90
N ILE A 303 15.27 -9.08 -4.76
CA ILE A 303 15.20 -10.53 -4.56
C ILE A 303 16.03 -10.95 -3.34
N LYS A 304 17.24 -10.43 -3.19
CA LYS A 304 18.11 -10.73 -2.04
C LYS A 304 17.44 -10.43 -0.71
N HIS A 305 16.79 -9.27 -0.60
CA HIS A 305 16.19 -8.76 0.64
C HIS A 305 14.68 -9.05 0.75
N ALA A 306 14.11 -9.84 -0.16
CA ALA A 306 12.66 -10.01 -0.30
C ALA A 306 11.97 -10.46 1.00
N LYS A 307 12.55 -11.39 1.76
CA LYS A 307 11.95 -11.86 3.02
C LYS A 307 11.90 -10.77 4.10
N ALA A 308 12.92 -9.93 4.18
CA ALA A 308 12.91 -8.76 5.06
C ALA A 308 11.90 -7.71 4.58
N ILE A 309 11.84 -7.48 3.26
CA ILE A 309 10.84 -6.58 2.65
C ILE A 309 9.42 -7.07 2.92
N ASN A 310 9.15 -8.38 2.93
CA ASN A 310 7.82 -8.91 3.24
C ASN A 310 7.26 -8.40 4.57
N ALA A 311 8.09 -8.13 5.57
CA ALA A 311 7.62 -7.54 6.83
C ALA A 311 6.89 -6.21 6.63
N PHE A 312 7.31 -5.40 5.65
CA PHE A 312 6.68 -4.13 5.29
C PHE A 312 5.67 -4.25 4.14
N ALA A 313 5.96 -5.08 3.15
CA ALA A 313 5.15 -5.22 1.94
C ALA A 313 3.95 -6.16 2.11
N ASN A 314 4.04 -7.12 3.03
CA ASN A 314 3.04 -8.12 3.38
C ASN A 314 2.87 -8.12 4.91
N ALA A 315 2.30 -7.02 5.39
CA ALA A 315 2.40 -6.61 6.78
C ALA A 315 1.36 -7.26 7.73
N ALA A 316 0.48 -8.12 7.20
CA ALA A 316 -0.57 -8.78 7.95
C ALA A 316 -0.35 -10.29 8.04
N THR A 317 -0.86 -10.93 9.08
CA THR A 317 -0.94 -12.40 9.13
C THR A 317 -1.78 -12.94 7.97
N ASN A 318 -2.82 -12.20 7.57
CA ASN A 318 -3.68 -12.51 6.42
C ASN A 318 -2.95 -12.42 5.07
N SER A 319 -1.90 -11.63 4.94
CA SER A 319 -1.08 -11.52 3.72
C SER A 319 -0.59 -12.90 3.23
N TYR A 320 -0.24 -13.77 4.16
CA TYR A 320 0.32 -15.11 3.87
C TYR A 320 -0.74 -16.15 3.55
N LYS A 321 -2.01 -15.82 3.68
CA LYS A 321 -3.13 -16.59 3.12
C LYS A 321 -3.37 -16.25 1.64
N ARG A 322 -2.92 -15.08 1.19
CA ARG A 322 -2.84 -14.72 -0.23
C ARG A 322 -1.59 -15.32 -0.89
N LEU A 323 -0.44 -15.22 -0.25
CA LEU A 323 0.85 -15.70 -0.79
C LEU A 323 0.96 -17.22 -0.74
N VAL A 324 0.09 -17.88 -1.48
CA VAL A 324 0.04 -19.34 -1.66
C VAL A 324 -0.04 -19.69 -3.14
N PRO A 325 0.58 -20.80 -3.59
CA PRO A 325 0.48 -21.24 -4.98
C PRO A 325 -0.96 -21.46 -5.45
N GLY A 326 -1.23 -21.20 -6.73
CA GLY A 326 -2.51 -21.54 -7.37
C GLY A 326 -3.59 -20.44 -7.34
N PHE A 327 -3.32 -19.27 -6.75
CA PHE A 327 -4.25 -18.13 -6.69
C PHE A 327 -3.68 -16.84 -7.27
N GLU A 328 -2.83 -16.96 -8.30
CA GLU A 328 -2.18 -15.85 -9.01
C GLU A 328 -1.29 -14.96 -8.14
N ALA A 329 -0.93 -15.42 -6.94
CA ALA A 329 0.01 -14.76 -6.06
C ALA A 329 1.42 -15.32 -6.29
N PRO A 330 2.41 -14.48 -6.63
CA PRO A 330 3.76 -14.94 -6.90
C PRO A 330 4.51 -15.21 -5.60
N VAL A 331 4.89 -16.44 -5.37
CA VAL A 331 5.67 -16.85 -4.18
C VAL A 331 7.15 -17.08 -4.47
N MET A 332 7.50 -17.38 -5.72
CA MET A 332 8.89 -17.67 -6.12
C MET A 332 9.64 -16.39 -6.45
N LEU A 333 10.82 -16.24 -5.84
CA LEU A 333 11.71 -15.09 -6.02
C LEU A 333 12.50 -15.24 -7.32
N ALA A 334 11.82 -14.98 -8.42
CA ALA A 334 12.36 -15.01 -9.77
C ALA A 334 11.91 -13.74 -10.53
N TYR A 335 12.54 -13.48 -11.68
CA TYR A 335 12.10 -12.40 -12.57
C TYR A 335 11.91 -12.91 -13.99
N SER A 336 10.98 -12.28 -14.72
CA SER A 336 10.67 -12.61 -16.09
C SER A 336 10.02 -11.44 -16.85
N ALA A 337 10.34 -11.32 -18.15
CA ALA A 337 9.68 -10.38 -19.06
C ALA A 337 8.37 -10.92 -19.64
N ARG A 338 8.04 -12.19 -19.40
CA ARG A 338 6.91 -12.88 -20.06
C ARG A 338 5.95 -13.53 -19.11
N ASN A 339 6.40 -13.83 -17.91
CA ASN A 339 5.72 -14.73 -16.98
C ASN A 339 5.17 -13.97 -15.77
N ARG A 340 3.85 -14.01 -15.59
CA ARG A 340 3.15 -13.41 -14.44
C ARG A 340 3.30 -14.22 -13.14
N SER A 341 3.81 -15.45 -13.20
CA SER A 341 4.07 -16.26 -12.01
C SER A 341 5.34 -15.87 -11.26
N ALA A 342 6.22 -15.06 -11.86
CA ALA A 342 7.41 -14.54 -11.20
C ALA A 342 7.08 -13.39 -10.24
N SER A 343 7.80 -13.30 -9.12
CA SER A 343 7.65 -12.21 -8.14
C SER A 343 8.05 -10.85 -8.70
N VAL A 344 8.95 -10.82 -9.67
CA VAL A 344 9.34 -9.62 -10.40
C VAL A 344 9.04 -9.80 -11.88
N ARG A 345 8.12 -9.00 -12.38
CA ARG A 345 7.75 -8.98 -13.80
C ARG A 345 8.34 -7.74 -14.47
N ILE A 346 8.76 -7.90 -15.73
CA ILE A 346 9.17 -6.78 -16.58
C ILE A 346 8.06 -6.54 -17.59
N PRO A 347 7.21 -5.50 -17.44
CA PRO A 347 6.15 -5.21 -18.38
C PRO A 347 6.68 -4.87 -19.75
N TYR A 348 6.02 -5.36 -20.82
CA TYR A 348 6.34 -4.93 -22.17
C TYR A 348 5.93 -3.47 -22.39
N VAL A 349 6.86 -2.65 -22.83
CA VAL A 349 6.61 -1.28 -23.28
C VAL A 349 7.45 -0.98 -24.52
N SER A 350 6.82 -0.35 -25.51
CA SER A 350 7.51 0.06 -26.74
C SER A 350 8.40 1.29 -26.53
N ASN A 351 7.98 2.21 -25.64
CA ASN A 351 8.72 3.43 -25.38
C ASN A 351 9.74 3.21 -24.24
N PRO A 352 11.05 3.42 -24.47
CA PRO A 352 12.08 3.28 -23.44
C PRO A 352 11.83 4.11 -22.18
N LYS A 353 11.14 5.25 -22.28
CA LYS A 353 10.76 6.08 -21.12
C LYS A 353 9.85 5.36 -20.14
N GLY A 354 9.07 4.38 -20.59
CA GLY A 354 8.18 3.58 -19.76
C GLY A 354 8.81 2.31 -19.19
N ARG A 355 10.09 2.03 -19.43
CA ARG A 355 10.76 0.84 -18.89
C ARG A 355 10.74 0.86 -17.38
N ARG A 356 10.29 -0.25 -16.79
CA ARG A 356 10.09 -0.40 -15.36
C ARG A 356 10.09 -1.86 -14.94
N VAL A 357 10.16 -2.10 -13.65
CA VAL A 357 9.98 -3.41 -13.05
C VAL A 357 8.70 -3.41 -12.20
N GLU A 358 8.03 -4.52 -12.12
CA GLU A 358 6.82 -4.73 -11.34
C GLU A 358 7.10 -5.76 -10.24
N ILE A 359 7.01 -5.32 -8.99
CA ILE A 359 7.14 -6.19 -7.82
C ILE A 359 5.74 -6.66 -7.43
N ARG A 360 5.48 -7.95 -7.48
CA ARG A 360 4.13 -8.50 -7.44
C ARG A 360 3.69 -9.10 -6.12
N PHE A 361 4.60 -9.31 -5.15
CA PHE A 361 4.23 -9.87 -3.86
C PHE A 361 3.57 -8.87 -2.88
N PRO A 362 3.81 -7.54 -2.91
CA PRO A 362 3.18 -6.63 -1.96
C PRO A 362 1.65 -6.69 -1.98
N ASP A 363 1.04 -6.32 -0.87
CA ASP A 363 -0.40 -6.12 -0.72
C ASP A 363 -0.74 -4.81 0.01
N SER A 364 -2.01 -4.46 0.02
CA SER A 364 -2.47 -3.16 0.53
C SER A 364 -2.54 -3.05 2.07
N THR A 365 -2.15 -4.07 2.84
CA THR A 365 -1.91 -3.96 4.29
C THR A 365 -0.61 -3.23 4.59
N ALA A 366 0.25 -3.07 3.58
CA ALA A 366 1.49 -2.36 3.70
C ALA A 366 1.25 -0.89 4.09
N ASN A 367 2.07 -0.38 5.00
CA ASN A 367 2.28 1.05 5.13
C ASN A 367 3.00 1.52 3.86
N PRO A 368 2.39 2.36 3.01
CA PRO A 368 2.96 2.68 1.71
C PRO A 368 4.31 3.40 1.82
N TYR A 369 4.49 4.25 2.82
CA TYR A 369 5.76 4.94 3.06
C TYR A 369 6.89 3.96 3.40
N LEU A 370 6.63 3.01 4.29
CA LEU A 370 7.62 2.01 4.70
C LEU A 370 7.89 0.99 3.59
N CYS A 371 6.85 0.53 2.91
CA CYS A 371 6.97 -0.44 1.82
C CYS A 371 7.79 0.13 0.65
N PHE A 372 7.44 1.31 0.18
CA PHE A 372 8.14 1.93 -0.94
C PHE A 372 9.59 2.29 -0.57
N SER A 373 9.81 2.77 0.66
CA SER A 373 11.16 3.03 1.16
C SER A 373 12.00 1.76 1.23
N ALA A 374 11.46 0.66 1.76
CA ALA A 374 12.17 -0.62 1.86
C ALA A 374 12.51 -1.19 0.48
N LEU A 375 11.59 -1.13 -0.48
CA LEU A 375 11.83 -1.54 -1.86
C LEU A 375 12.94 -0.70 -2.52
N LEU A 376 12.90 0.62 -2.34
CA LEU A 376 13.95 1.51 -2.86
C LEU A 376 15.30 1.19 -2.25
N MET A 377 15.38 1.05 -0.93
CA MET A 377 16.64 0.78 -0.24
C MET A 377 17.24 -0.57 -0.65
N ALA A 378 16.41 -1.60 -0.85
CA ALA A 378 16.85 -2.90 -1.35
C ALA A 378 17.39 -2.79 -2.79
N GLY A 379 16.70 -2.08 -3.67
CA GLY A 379 17.16 -1.85 -5.03
C GLY A 379 18.47 -1.08 -5.10
N LEU A 380 18.63 -0.04 -4.28
CA LEU A 380 19.86 0.74 -4.19
C LEU A 380 21.03 -0.10 -3.65
N ASP A 381 20.79 -0.98 -2.67
CA ASP A 381 21.80 -1.93 -2.20
C ASP A 381 22.25 -2.86 -3.34
N GLY A 382 21.29 -3.34 -4.13
CA GLY A 382 21.56 -4.14 -5.33
C GLY A 382 22.45 -3.42 -6.35
N ILE A 383 22.14 -2.18 -6.65
CA ILE A 383 22.94 -1.36 -7.59
C ILE A 383 24.33 -1.10 -7.02
N LYS A 384 24.43 -0.64 -5.79
CA LYS A 384 25.68 -0.30 -5.13
C LYS A 384 26.64 -1.49 -5.03
N ASN A 385 26.12 -2.67 -4.72
CA ASN A 385 26.90 -3.88 -4.54
C ASN A 385 26.90 -4.76 -5.80
N ARG A 386 26.33 -4.32 -6.92
CA ARG A 386 26.26 -5.03 -8.20
C ARG A 386 25.71 -6.45 -8.05
N ILE A 387 24.59 -6.59 -7.34
CA ILE A 387 23.94 -7.89 -7.07
C ILE A 387 23.14 -8.30 -8.30
N HIS A 388 23.62 -9.27 -9.03
CA HIS A 388 22.92 -9.82 -10.20
C HIS A 388 21.81 -10.78 -9.74
N PRO A 389 20.59 -10.71 -10.34
CA PRO A 389 19.45 -11.53 -9.91
C PRO A 389 19.50 -12.99 -10.39
N GLY A 390 20.55 -13.40 -11.09
CA GLY A 390 20.63 -14.70 -11.75
C GLY A 390 19.97 -14.69 -13.14
N GLU A 391 19.65 -15.89 -13.64
CA GLU A 391 18.99 -16.06 -14.95
C GLU A 391 17.48 -15.77 -14.82
N ALA A 392 16.90 -15.17 -15.88
CA ALA A 392 15.47 -14.98 -15.96
C ALA A 392 14.72 -16.31 -16.10
N MET A 393 13.53 -16.40 -15.51
CA MET A 393 12.71 -17.62 -15.54
C MET A 393 11.45 -17.39 -16.40
N ASP A 394 11.53 -17.79 -17.67
CA ASP A 394 10.46 -17.59 -18.68
C ASP A 394 9.49 -18.79 -18.77
N LYS A 395 9.56 -19.75 -17.84
CA LYS A 395 8.65 -20.89 -17.73
C LYS A 395 7.55 -20.63 -16.69
N ASP A 396 6.43 -21.34 -16.80
CA ASP A 396 5.37 -21.26 -15.82
C ASP A 396 5.84 -21.81 -14.47
N LEU A 397 5.92 -20.92 -13.47
CA LEU A 397 6.39 -21.27 -12.13
C LEU A 397 5.28 -21.90 -11.25
N TYR A 398 4.02 -21.86 -11.69
CA TYR A 398 2.94 -22.52 -10.96
C TYR A 398 2.86 -24.03 -11.22
N ASP A 399 3.52 -24.52 -12.26
CA ASP A 399 3.48 -25.93 -12.68
C ASP A 399 4.88 -26.53 -12.79
N LEU A 400 5.75 -26.23 -11.83
CA LEU A 400 7.10 -26.77 -11.78
C LEU A 400 7.14 -28.16 -11.12
N PRO A 401 8.06 -29.06 -11.58
CA PRO A 401 8.37 -30.24 -10.82
C PRO A 401 8.87 -29.89 -9.40
N PRO A 402 8.49 -30.65 -8.35
CA PRO A 402 8.86 -30.34 -6.97
C PRO A 402 10.38 -30.19 -6.75
N GLU A 403 11.19 -30.91 -7.52
CA GLU A 403 12.66 -30.83 -7.46
C GLU A 403 13.17 -29.47 -7.96
N GLU A 404 12.59 -28.93 -9.02
CA GLU A 404 12.95 -27.61 -9.55
C GLU A 404 12.39 -26.49 -8.65
N GLU A 405 11.17 -26.66 -8.12
CA GLU A 405 10.57 -25.70 -7.20
C GLU A 405 11.41 -25.51 -5.93
N ALA A 406 11.96 -26.60 -5.39
CA ALA A 406 12.79 -26.57 -4.18
C ALA A 406 14.11 -25.78 -4.34
N GLU A 407 14.59 -25.59 -5.57
CA GLU A 407 15.81 -24.82 -5.86
C GLU A 407 15.57 -23.30 -5.95
N ILE A 408 14.31 -22.85 -6.09
CA ILE A 408 13.97 -21.45 -6.27
C ILE A 408 13.69 -20.83 -4.89
N PRO A 409 14.38 -19.73 -4.52
CA PRO A 409 14.06 -19.01 -3.28
C PRO A 409 12.60 -18.53 -3.30
N GLN A 410 11.95 -18.56 -2.15
CA GLN A 410 10.57 -18.13 -2.00
C GLN A 410 10.45 -16.94 -1.04
N VAL A 411 9.37 -16.17 -1.16
CA VAL A 411 8.97 -15.16 -0.19
C VAL A 411 8.72 -15.81 1.17
N ALA A 412 8.61 -15.01 2.22
CA ALA A 412 8.19 -15.50 3.53
C ALA A 412 6.79 -16.13 3.44
N PHE A 413 6.54 -17.17 4.21
CA PHE A 413 5.25 -17.87 4.26
C PHE A 413 4.44 -17.57 5.54
N SER A 414 4.95 -16.69 6.39
CA SER A 414 4.25 -16.20 7.58
C SER A 414 4.81 -14.83 8.01
N LEU A 415 4.01 -14.05 8.72
CA LEU A 415 4.44 -12.74 9.22
C LEU A 415 5.62 -12.88 10.18
N ASP A 416 5.60 -13.84 11.07
CA ASP A 416 6.71 -14.07 12.01
C ASP A 416 8.03 -14.43 11.29
N GLN A 417 7.97 -15.22 10.21
CA GLN A 417 9.15 -15.46 9.38
C GLN A 417 9.68 -14.19 8.71
N ALA A 418 8.78 -13.33 8.21
CA ALA A 418 9.17 -12.05 7.63
C ALA A 418 9.81 -11.12 8.67
N LEU A 419 9.26 -11.07 9.88
CA LEU A 419 9.80 -10.26 10.99
C LEU A 419 11.18 -10.79 11.45
N GLU A 420 11.37 -12.10 11.50
CA GLU A 420 12.68 -12.72 11.79
C GLU A 420 13.71 -12.39 10.69
N ALA A 421 13.29 -12.43 9.43
CA ALA A 421 14.14 -12.02 8.32
C ALA A 421 14.52 -10.53 8.40
N LEU A 422 13.58 -9.66 8.76
CA LEU A 422 13.84 -8.23 8.96
C LEU A 422 14.82 -8.00 10.13
N ASP A 423 14.69 -8.76 11.21
CA ASP A 423 15.59 -8.66 12.36
C ASP A 423 17.05 -8.97 11.99
N THR A 424 17.26 -9.95 11.14
CA THR A 424 18.60 -10.41 10.73
C THR A 424 19.16 -9.69 9.51
N ASP A 425 18.32 -9.24 8.58
CA ASP A 425 18.69 -8.56 7.32
C ASP A 425 18.15 -7.12 7.30
N ARG A 426 18.80 -6.25 8.06
CA ARG A 426 18.35 -4.85 8.23
C ARG A 426 19.33 -3.78 7.76
N GLU A 427 20.59 -4.15 7.53
CA GLU A 427 21.64 -3.16 7.25
C GLU A 427 21.39 -2.35 5.97
N PHE A 428 20.79 -2.96 4.95
CA PHE A 428 20.44 -2.24 3.71
C PHE A 428 19.43 -1.11 3.96
N LEU A 429 18.56 -1.23 4.94
CA LEU A 429 17.56 -0.22 5.32
C LEU A 429 18.20 0.97 6.05
N LYS A 430 19.31 0.73 6.75
CA LYS A 430 19.96 1.72 7.60
C LYS A 430 20.92 2.65 6.83
N ALA A 431 21.23 2.32 5.58
CA ALA A 431 22.08 3.16 4.74
C ALA A 431 21.56 4.60 4.70
N GLY A 432 22.47 5.58 4.89
CA GLY A 432 22.12 6.99 4.91
C GLY A 432 21.22 7.41 6.07
N GLY A 433 21.01 6.58 7.09
CA GLY A 433 20.16 6.87 8.23
C GLY A 433 18.65 6.87 7.90
N VAL A 434 18.24 6.20 6.83
CA VAL A 434 16.83 6.15 6.38
C VAL A 434 15.95 5.46 7.41
N PHE A 435 16.27 4.20 7.72
CA PHE A 435 15.73 3.48 8.87
C PHE A 435 16.76 3.45 9.98
N THR A 436 16.31 3.31 11.22
CA THR A 436 17.17 3.11 12.38
C THR A 436 16.83 1.81 13.06
N ASP A 437 17.71 1.33 13.94
CA ASP A 437 17.42 0.15 14.75
C ASP A 437 16.16 0.36 15.61
N ASP A 438 15.96 1.57 16.17
CA ASP A 438 14.77 1.90 16.96
C ASP A 438 13.48 1.75 16.16
N VAL A 439 13.45 2.24 14.91
CA VAL A 439 12.30 2.08 13.99
C VAL A 439 12.02 0.61 13.71
N ILE A 440 13.06 -0.15 13.36
CA ILE A 440 12.94 -1.56 12.99
C ILE A 440 12.50 -2.40 14.18
N ASP A 441 13.13 -2.23 15.33
CA ASP A 441 12.80 -2.95 16.56
C ASP A 441 11.37 -2.62 17.04
N GLY A 442 10.99 -1.34 16.99
CA GLY A 442 9.64 -0.88 17.32
C GLY A 442 8.58 -1.48 16.37
N TYR A 443 8.86 -1.54 15.08
CA TYR A 443 7.99 -2.18 14.10
C TYR A 443 7.86 -3.68 14.34
N ILE A 444 8.96 -4.39 14.55
CA ILE A 444 8.96 -5.82 14.85
C ILE A 444 8.15 -6.11 16.12
N ALA A 445 8.35 -5.35 17.20
CA ALA A 445 7.63 -5.53 18.45
C ALA A 445 6.11 -5.36 18.23
N LEU A 446 5.72 -4.27 17.53
CA LEU A 446 4.33 -3.95 17.23
C LEU A 446 3.64 -5.04 16.39
N LYS A 447 4.32 -5.55 15.37
CA LYS A 447 3.77 -6.59 14.48
C LYS A 447 3.75 -7.97 15.14
N ASN A 448 4.66 -8.26 16.05
CA ASN A 448 4.63 -9.49 16.85
C ASN A 448 3.39 -9.58 17.75
N GLU A 449 2.82 -8.47 18.18
CA GLU A 449 1.54 -8.47 18.92
C GLU A 449 0.41 -9.08 18.04
N GLU A 450 0.38 -8.76 16.75
CA GLU A 450 -0.58 -9.31 15.80
C GLU A 450 -0.36 -10.82 15.57
N VAL A 451 0.90 -11.24 15.44
CA VAL A 451 1.26 -12.67 15.35
C VAL A 451 0.77 -13.43 16.57
N GLN A 452 1.01 -12.90 17.78
CA GLN A 452 0.54 -13.53 19.02
C GLN A 452 -0.97 -13.56 19.10
N ARG A 453 -1.65 -12.48 18.70
CA ARG A 453 -3.11 -12.44 18.68
C ARG A 453 -3.71 -13.52 17.80
N LEU A 454 -3.15 -13.75 16.58
CA LEU A 454 -3.59 -14.85 15.73
C LEU A 454 -3.34 -16.22 16.37
N ARG A 455 -2.16 -16.43 17.01
CA ARG A 455 -1.79 -17.70 17.64
C ARG A 455 -2.69 -18.05 18.83
N LEU A 456 -3.17 -17.05 19.54
CA LEU A 456 -3.99 -17.24 20.76
C LEU A 456 -5.49 -17.33 20.48
N ALA A 457 -5.91 -16.95 19.28
CA ALA A 457 -7.33 -16.88 18.92
C ALA A 457 -7.75 -18.03 18.02
N THR A 458 -9.00 -18.47 18.17
CA THR A 458 -9.70 -19.18 17.11
C THR A 458 -10.18 -18.16 16.08
N ASN A 459 -10.10 -18.50 14.79
CA ASN A 459 -10.55 -17.59 13.71
C ASN A 459 -12.02 -17.15 13.94
N PRO A 460 -12.40 -15.93 13.53
CA PRO A 460 -11.88 -15.08 12.46
C PRO A 460 -11.21 -13.77 12.95
N VAL A 461 -10.31 -13.85 13.87
CA VAL A 461 -9.63 -12.67 14.44
C VAL A 461 -8.99 -11.73 13.40
N GLU A 462 -8.64 -12.22 12.22
CA GLU A 462 -8.06 -11.41 11.14
C GLU A 462 -9.04 -10.37 10.59
N PHE A 463 -10.34 -10.61 10.63
CA PHE A 463 -11.34 -9.59 10.27
C PHE A 463 -11.29 -8.41 11.24
N ASP A 464 -11.15 -8.69 12.54
CA ASP A 464 -11.03 -7.64 13.55
C ASP A 464 -9.71 -6.85 13.42
N MET A 465 -8.60 -7.51 13.04
CA MET A 465 -7.31 -6.86 12.88
C MET A 465 -7.14 -6.08 11.58
N TYR A 466 -7.73 -6.54 10.47
CA TYR A 466 -7.34 -6.09 9.12
C TYR A 466 -8.48 -5.66 8.20
N TYR A 467 -9.74 -5.79 8.60
CA TYR A 467 -10.84 -5.46 7.68
C TYR A 467 -10.82 -3.99 7.24
N SER A 468 -10.42 -3.12 8.12
CA SER A 468 -10.35 -1.66 7.89
C SER A 468 -8.93 -1.16 7.56
N CYS A 469 -8.05 -2.04 7.09
CA CYS A 469 -6.69 -1.64 6.70
C CYS A 469 -6.65 -0.86 5.37
#